data_694c1432436436d046bed1f3360c519e
#
_entry.id   694c1432436436d046bed1f3360c519e
#
_cell.length_a   1.000
_cell.length_b   1.000
_cell.length_c   1.000
_cell.angle_alpha   90.00
_cell.angle_beta   90.00
_cell.angle_gamma   90.00
#
_symmetry.space_group_name_H-M   'P 1'
#
loop_
_entity.id
_entity.type
_entity.pdbx_description
1 polymer ?
#
loop_
_entity_poly.entity_id
_entity_poly.type
_entity_poly.pdbx_seq_one_letter_code
_entity_poly.pdbx_strand_id
1 'polypeptide(L)'
;MRIAVLGGMGFQGRAALADLAASPPVESIICADADLTGFESKTGFFDTAKVTAVQLDASSSAELEATFRDGVDVVIDLLPRQLTETVCLAAIASGVGVVNTNYAYSIAHLDPQAKAAGVTIMPECGLDPGIDLILYSLTIRQFEEIHVINSYCGGFPEKAACDNPLNYKVAWTWEGVLSSTRRDARAIKDGRVVTIAGDKQHESQWIQSIQFPGLGRLEAIPNGNAVYFTDLLGVTETIRETGRYSLRWPGWSAFWRPLKQLGFLSDKPVKGLPCDISPYQFLDKLMGPELQYKKDEKDLVALVNVFEGLSAGKHIRRRSRREGTGLPGGRRTAWPPRARRCPIRSCHPGSPAGRGIAAPGSRPAAPTRRPWSTPAGRP
;
A
#
# COMPACT_ATOMS: atom_id res chain seq x y z
N MET A 1 18.66 18.05 -1.69
CA MET A 1 18.68 16.61 -1.42
C MET A 1 18.90 15.85 -2.72
N ARG A 2 19.75 14.81 -2.67
CA ARG A 2 19.96 13.85 -3.75
C ARG A 2 19.23 12.55 -3.43
N ILE A 3 18.31 12.11 -4.29
CA ILE A 3 17.43 10.97 -4.03
C ILE A 3 17.68 9.88 -5.07
N ALA A 4 17.82 8.63 -4.64
CA ALA A 4 17.82 7.48 -5.53
C ALA A 4 16.42 6.84 -5.56
N VAL A 5 15.85 6.64 -6.75
CA VAL A 5 14.58 5.94 -6.98
C VAL A 5 14.89 4.60 -7.64
N LEU A 6 14.78 3.52 -6.89
CA LEU A 6 14.93 2.16 -7.38
C LEU A 6 13.62 1.68 -8.01
N GLY A 7 13.68 1.02 -9.16
CA GLY A 7 12.49 0.70 -9.96
C GLY A 7 11.91 1.93 -10.65
N GLY A 8 12.76 2.92 -10.98
CA GLY A 8 12.37 4.22 -11.52
C GLY A 8 11.63 4.14 -12.86
N MET A 9 11.84 3.09 -13.65
CA MET A 9 11.18 2.86 -14.94
C MET A 9 9.79 2.24 -14.82
N GLY A 10 9.42 1.73 -13.64
CA GLY A 10 8.08 1.22 -13.34
C GLY A 10 7.01 2.31 -13.30
N PHE A 11 5.73 1.92 -13.26
CA PHE A 11 4.61 2.87 -13.20
C PHE A 11 4.69 3.80 -11.98
N GLN A 12 4.98 3.25 -10.80
CA GLN A 12 5.11 4.04 -9.57
C GLN A 12 6.41 4.84 -9.56
N GLY A 13 7.50 4.26 -10.06
CA GLY A 13 8.80 4.94 -10.18
C GLY A 13 8.69 6.22 -10.98
N ARG A 14 8.11 6.16 -12.17
CA ARG A 14 7.93 7.33 -13.04
C ARG A 14 7.04 8.41 -12.41
N ALA A 15 6.02 8.01 -11.65
CA ALA A 15 5.19 8.97 -10.90
C ALA A 15 5.99 9.65 -9.78
N ALA A 16 6.81 8.90 -9.06
CA ALA A 16 7.72 9.44 -8.04
C ALA A 16 8.76 10.38 -8.67
N LEU A 17 9.39 9.98 -9.77
CA LEU A 17 10.34 10.83 -10.50
C LEU A 17 9.72 12.17 -10.90
N ALA A 18 8.49 12.15 -11.44
CA ALA A 18 7.79 13.36 -11.86
C ALA A 18 7.48 14.32 -10.69
N ASP A 19 7.07 13.78 -9.54
CA ASP A 19 6.78 14.58 -8.34
C ASP A 19 8.07 15.15 -7.72
N LEU A 20 9.11 14.33 -7.62
CA LEU A 20 10.42 14.72 -7.11
C LEU A 20 11.10 15.77 -8.00
N ALA A 21 11.02 15.63 -9.32
CA ALA A 21 11.59 16.61 -10.28
C ALA A 21 10.95 17.99 -10.12
N ALA A 22 9.65 18.03 -9.80
CA ALA A 22 8.93 19.26 -9.53
C ALA A 22 9.14 19.82 -8.11
N SER A 23 9.82 19.07 -7.23
CA SER A 23 10.01 19.43 -5.83
C SER A 23 11.24 20.34 -5.66
N PRO A 24 11.11 21.59 -5.13
CA PRO A 24 12.25 22.48 -4.95
C PRO A 24 13.36 21.96 -4.04
N PRO A 25 13.09 21.24 -2.92
CA PRO A 25 14.14 20.70 -2.07
C PRO A 25 14.97 19.59 -2.69
N VAL A 26 14.53 19.00 -3.81
CA VAL A 26 15.24 17.96 -4.53
C VAL A 26 16.15 18.58 -5.57
N GLU A 27 17.45 18.35 -5.44
CA GLU A 27 18.48 18.90 -6.31
C GLU A 27 18.82 17.97 -7.47
N SER A 28 18.94 16.66 -7.16
CA SER A 28 19.21 15.64 -8.15
C SER A 28 18.55 14.32 -7.81
N ILE A 29 18.26 13.53 -8.84
CA ILE A 29 17.55 12.25 -8.73
C ILE A 29 18.31 11.21 -9.54
N ILE A 30 18.61 10.07 -8.94
CA ILE A 30 19.06 8.87 -9.63
C ILE A 30 17.84 8.02 -9.94
N CYS A 31 17.54 7.83 -11.22
CA CYS A 31 16.57 6.83 -11.70
C CYS A 31 17.30 5.51 -11.91
N ALA A 32 17.24 4.60 -10.97
CA ALA A 32 17.92 3.32 -11.04
C ALA A 32 16.92 2.20 -11.40
N ASP A 33 17.26 1.43 -12.43
CA ASP A 33 16.46 0.29 -12.90
C ASP A 33 17.35 -0.72 -13.61
N ALA A 34 16.93 -1.99 -13.65
CA ALA A 34 17.64 -3.03 -14.38
C ALA A 34 17.50 -2.86 -15.91
N ASP A 35 16.41 -2.24 -16.37
CA ASP A 35 16.14 -1.95 -17.78
C ASP A 35 15.75 -0.48 -17.98
N LEU A 36 16.63 0.25 -18.62
CA LEU A 36 16.43 1.67 -18.99
C LEU A 36 15.83 1.86 -20.39
N THR A 37 15.42 0.79 -21.05
CA THR A 37 14.87 0.86 -22.42
C THR A 37 13.69 1.81 -22.49
N GLY A 38 13.79 2.79 -23.37
CA GLY A 38 12.75 3.79 -23.61
C GLY A 38 12.67 4.84 -22.49
N PHE A 39 13.76 5.12 -21.76
CA PHE A 39 13.79 6.13 -20.70
C PHE A 39 13.16 7.46 -21.17
N GLU A 40 13.65 8.06 -22.24
CA GLU A 40 13.16 9.34 -22.75
C GLU A 40 11.65 9.31 -23.10
N SER A 41 11.20 8.27 -23.79
CA SER A 41 9.81 8.13 -24.19
C SER A 41 8.87 7.90 -23.01
N LYS A 42 9.33 7.20 -21.99
CA LYS A 42 8.56 6.89 -20.78
C LYS A 42 8.56 8.03 -19.76
N THR A 43 9.54 8.94 -19.81
CA THR A 43 9.69 10.08 -18.89
C THR A 43 9.36 11.43 -19.53
N GLY A 44 9.14 11.50 -20.84
CA GLY A 44 8.90 12.74 -21.59
C GLY A 44 7.65 13.55 -21.21
N PHE A 45 6.93 13.17 -20.14
CA PHE A 45 5.79 13.90 -19.62
C PHE A 45 6.12 14.84 -18.43
N PHE A 46 7.38 14.88 -17.99
CA PHE A 46 7.90 15.77 -16.96
C PHE A 46 9.31 16.25 -17.30
N ASP A 47 9.80 17.27 -16.60
CA ASP A 47 11.15 17.78 -16.78
C ASP A 47 12.17 16.84 -16.12
N THR A 48 13.07 16.28 -16.92
CA THR A 48 14.11 15.35 -16.47
C THR A 48 15.46 16.02 -16.16
N ALA A 49 15.56 17.35 -16.15
CA ALA A 49 16.82 18.07 -15.95
C ALA A 49 17.56 17.69 -14.65
N LYS A 50 16.83 17.24 -13.63
CA LYS A 50 17.38 16.74 -12.36
C LYS A 50 17.62 15.24 -12.32
N VAL A 51 17.28 14.49 -13.36
CA VAL A 51 17.26 13.03 -13.35
C VAL A 51 18.41 12.45 -14.13
N THR A 52 19.20 11.62 -13.47
CA THR A 52 20.23 10.79 -14.10
C THR A 52 19.76 9.34 -14.10
N ALA A 53 19.73 8.72 -15.28
CA ALA A 53 19.38 7.30 -15.42
C ALA A 53 20.63 6.44 -15.18
N VAL A 54 20.49 5.44 -14.32
CA VAL A 54 21.55 4.49 -13.95
C VAL A 54 21.02 3.07 -14.10
N GLN A 55 21.67 2.27 -14.93
CA GLN A 55 21.34 0.84 -14.99
C GLN A 55 21.95 0.16 -13.75
N LEU A 56 21.13 -0.58 -13.00
CA LEU A 56 21.51 -1.16 -11.72
C LEU A 56 20.77 -2.48 -11.50
N ASP A 57 21.54 -3.52 -11.17
CA ASP A 57 20.98 -4.78 -10.66
C ASP A 57 20.79 -4.71 -9.14
N ALA A 58 19.56 -4.53 -8.69
CA ALA A 58 19.24 -4.43 -7.27
C ALA A 58 19.36 -5.78 -6.50
N SER A 59 19.70 -6.88 -7.15
CA SER A 59 20.12 -8.12 -6.48
C SER A 59 21.60 -8.06 -6.05
N SER A 60 22.39 -7.13 -6.59
CA SER A 60 23.79 -6.89 -6.29
C SER A 60 23.93 -5.88 -5.14
N SER A 61 24.23 -6.36 -3.93
CA SER A 61 24.50 -5.46 -2.78
C SER A 61 25.65 -4.49 -3.07
N ALA A 62 26.66 -4.92 -3.83
CA ALA A 62 27.80 -4.07 -4.17
C ALA A 62 27.41 -2.89 -5.06
N GLU A 63 26.53 -3.11 -6.07
CA GLU A 63 26.06 -2.02 -6.93
C GLU A 63 25.15 -1.06 -6.16
N LEU A 64 24.29 -1.57 -5.30
CA LEU A 64 23.45 -0.76 -4.41
C LEU A 64 24.31 0.13 -3.50
N GLU A 65 25.29 -0.46 -2.80
CA GLU A 65 26.18 0.28 -1.89
C GLU A 65 27.02 1.33 -2.62
N ALA A 66 27.55 0.99 -3.79
CA ALA A 66 28.30 1.96 -4.61
C ALA A 66 27.42 3.16 -4.99
N THR A 67 26.18 2.90 -5.42
CA THR A 67 25.21 3.93 -5.77
C THR A 67 24.83 4.80 -4.56
N PHE A 68 24.61 4.19 -3.40
CA PHE A 68 24.17 4.90 -2.20
C PHE A 68 25.27 5.77 -1.60
N ARG A 69 26.52 5.29 -1.62
CA ARG A 69 27.68 6.07 -1.16
C ARG A 69 28.06 7.24 -2.07
N ASP A 70 27.52 7.31 -3.28
CA ASP A 70 27.70 8.45 -4.19
C ASP A 70 26.83 9.66 -3.81
N GLY A 71 26.81 10.01 -2.52
CA GLY A 71 26.16 11.21 -2.00
C GLY A 71 24.62 11.16 -2.01
N VAL A 72 24.02 9.97 -1.96
CA VAL A 72 22.55 9.82 -1.84
C VAL A 72 22.11 10.12 -0.40
N ASP A 73 21.13 10.99 -0.24
CA ASP A 73 20.54 11.33 1.06
C ASP A 73 19.44 10.33 1.46
N VAL A 74 18.62 9.91 0.48
CA VAL A 74 17.47 9.01 0.71
C VAL A 74 17.24 8.11 -0.50
N VAL A 75 16.94 6.86 -0.22
CA VAL A 75 16.51 5.86 -1.22
C VAL A 75 14.99 5.72 -1.19
N ILE A 76 14.35 5.77 -2.35
CA ILE A 76 12.95 5.37 -2.54
C ILE A 76 12.96 4.01 -3.25
N ASP A 77 12.60 2.97 -2.53
CA ASP A 77 12.55 1.59 -3.03
C ASP A 77 11.13 1.26 -3.52
N LEU A 78 10.99 1.13 -4.84
CA LEU A 78 9.75 0.74 -5.53
C LEU A 78 9.93 -0.57 -6.30
N LEU A 79 10.89 -1.37 -5.88
CA LEU A 79 11.20 -2.68 -6.45
C LEU A 79 10.23 -3.77 -5.95
N PRO A 80 10.24 -4.94 -6.60
CA PRO A 80 9.53 -6.12 -6.10
C PRO A 80 9.97 -6.48 -4.68
N ARG A 81 9.02 -6.95 -3.88
CA ARG A 81 9.18 -7.26 -2.44
C ARG A 81 10.40 -8.14 -2.13
N GLN A 82 10.77 -9.03 -3.05
CA GLN A 82 11.89 -9.97 -2.89
C GLN A 82 13.24 -9.27 -2.73
N LEU A 83 13.36 -8.04 -3.23
CA LEU A 83 14.59 -7.23 -3.18
C LEU A 83 14.66 -6.27 -1.99
N THR A 84 13.55 -6.06 -1.29
CA THR A 84 13.46 -5.05 -0.21
C THR A 84 14.48 -5.25 0.90
N GLU A 85 14.72 -6.49 1.32
CA GLU A 85 15.71 -6.79 2.36
C GLU A 85 17.12 -6.46 1.90
N THR A 86 17.50 -6.83 0.67
CA THR A 86 18.80 -6.51 0.08
C THR A 86 19.03 -5.00 0.01
N VAL A 87 18.02 -4.25 -0.42
CA VAL A 87 18.07 -2.77 -0.46
C VAL A 87 18.26 -2.18 0.94
N CYS A 88 17.48 -2.67 1.93
CA CYS A 88 17.58 -2.18 3.31
C CYS A 88 18.96 -2.47 3.93
N LEU A 89 19.54 -3.65 3.69
CA LEU A 89 20.87 -4.00 4.18
C LEU A 89 21.95 -3.14 3.53
N ALA A 90 21.90 -2.92 2.22
CA ALA A 90 22.84 -2.04 1.51
C ALA A 90 22.72 -0.58 2.01
N ALA A 91 21.51 -0.11 2.30
CA ALA A 91 21.29 1.22 2.83
C ALA A 91 21.83 1.37 4.27
N ILE A 92 21.64 0.37 5.13
CA ILE A 92 22.24 0.32 6.47
C ILE A 92 23.77 0.38 6.38
N ALA A 93 24.39 -0.43 5.48
CA ALA A 93 25.82 -0.46 5.28
C ALA A 93 26.38 0.85 4.71
N SER A 94 25.55 1.66 4.05
CA SER A 94 25.90 2.93 3.44
C SER A 94 25.52 4.15 4.28
N GLY A 95 24.80 3.97 5.40
CA GLY A 95 24.35 5.07 6.25
C GLY A 95 23.21 5.90 5.65
N VAL A 96 22.42 5.34 4.72
CA VAL A 96 21.40 6.08 3.96
C VAL A 96 19.99 5.62 4.35
N GLY A 97 19.07 6.59 4.50
CA GLY A 97 17.67 6.31 4.81
C GLY A 97 16.90 5.69 3.64
N VAL A 98 15.92 4.82 3.94
CA VAL A 98 15.06 4.16 2.93
C VAL A 98 13.60 4.45 3.19
N VAL A 99 12.86 4.76 2.12
CA VAL A 99 11.40 4.81 2.09
C VAL A 99 10.91 3.76 1.08
N ASN A 100 9.97 2.90 1.47
CA ASN A 100 9.39 1.92 0.54
C ASN A 100 7.89 1.70 0.75
N THR A 101 7.26 1.01 -0.20
CA THR A 101 5.81 0.74 -0.20
C THR A 101 5.46 -0.66 0.32
N ASN A 102 6.44 -1.46 0.72
CA ASN A 102 6.27 -2.82 1.18
C ASN A 102 5.85 -2.89 2.67
N TYR A 103 5.28 -4.01 3.08
CA TYR A 103 4.88 -4.22 4.47
C TYR A 103 6.08 -4.35 5.41
N ALA A 104 6.02 -3.67 6.55
CA ALA A 104 7.06 -3.63 7.57
C ALA A 104 7.41 -5.02 8.15
N TYR A 105 6.45 -5.92 8.29
CA TYR A 105 6.67 -7.21 8.92
C TYR A 105 7.72 -8.08 8.21
N SER A 106 8.01 -7.84 6.93
CA SER A 106 9.02 -8.60 6.19
C SER A 106 10.46 -8.19 6.53
N ILE A 107 10.66 -6.97 7.03
CA ILE A 107 11.98 -6.37 7.32
C ILE A 107 12.11 -5.90 8.77
N ALA A 108 11.12 -6.16 9.63
CA ALA A 108 11.12 -5.70 11.02
C ALA A 108 12.33 -6.24 11.83
N HIS A 109 12.88 -7.37 11.45
CA HIS A 109 14.07 -7.95 12.07
C HIS A 109 15.35 -7.13 11.85
N LEU A 110 15.35 -6.19 10.88
CA LEU A 110 16.47 -5.28 10.62
C LEU A 110 16.50 -4.06 11.55
N ASP A 111 15.45 -3.83 12.36
CA ASP A 111 15.35 -2.67 13.24
C ASP A 111 16.55 -2.47 14.18
N PRO A 112 17.12 -3.52 14.84
CA PRO A 112 18.31 -3.34 15.67
C PRO A 112 19.54 -2.88 14.88
N GLN A 113 19.75 -3.40 13.66
CA GLN A 113 20.87 -3.03 12.81
C GLN A 113 20.73 -1.60 12.29
N ALA A 114 19.53 -1.22 11.84
CA ALA A 114 19.24 0.14 11.38
C ALA A 114 19.45 1.17 12.49
N LYS A 115 18.98 0.88 13.71
CA LYS A 115 19.22 1.72 14.89
C LYS A 115 20.69 1.87 15.24
N ALA A 116 21.45 0.78 15.21
CA ALA A 116 22.88 0.82 15.49
C ALA A 116 23.64 1.65 14.46
N ALA A 117 23.22 1.66 13.21
CA ALA A 117 23.78 2.46 12.12
C ALA A 117 23.24 3.91 12.06
N GLY A 118 22.26 4.27 12.88
CA GLY A 118 21.58 5.57 12.82
C GLY A 118 20.76 5.79 11.54
N VAL A 119 20.35 4.69 10.88
CA VAL A 119 19.61 4.71 9.61
C VAL A 119 18.11 4.59 9.87
N THR A 120 17.33 5.40 9.17
CA THR A 120 15.86 5.31 9.19
C THR A 120 15.37 4.49 8.00
N ILE A 121 14.65 3.40 8.28
CA ILE A 121 13.90 2.64 7.27
C ILE A 121 12.42 2.91 7.51
N MET A 122 11.74 3.47 6.52
CA MET A 122 10.31 3.81 6.56
C MET A 122 9.53 2.98 5.53
N PRO A 123 9.05 1.80 5.91
CA PRO A 123 8.17 0.99 5.06
C PRO A 123 6.75 1.56 5.04
N GLU A 124 5.87 0.91 4.24
CA GLU A 124 4.44 1.20 4.22
C GLU A 124 4.11 2.63 3.79
N CYS A 125 4.90 3.21 2.89
CA CYS A 125 4.71 4.56 2.36
C CYS A 125 3.92 4.55 1.03
N GLY A 126 2.94 3.66 0.90
CA GLY A 126 2.07 3.57 -0.27
C GLY A 126 0.64 4.05 0.01
N LEU A 127 -0.28 3.55 -0.80
CA LEU A 127 -1.71 3.77 -0.61
C LEU A 127 -2.28 2.78 0.42
N ASP A 128 -1.97 1.50 0.26
CA ASP A 128 -2.37 0.34 1.06
C ASP A 128 -1.28 -0.75 0.92
N PRO A 129 -0.31 -0.76 1.86
CA PRO A 129 -0.23 -0.01 3.12
C PRO A 129 0.33 1.42 2.97
N GLY A 130 -0.16 2.35 3.79
CA GLY A 130 0.36 3.70 3.91
C GLY A 130 -0.71 4.74 4.23
N ILE A 131 -1.37 5.31 3.23
CA ILE A 131 -2.43 6.32 3.44
C ILE A 131 -3.55 5.76 4.32
N ASP A 132 -3.92 4.51 4.15
CA ASP A 132 -4.92 3.84 4.99
C ASP A 132 -4.48 3.79 6.47
N LEU A 133 -3.20 3.54 6.75
CA LEU A 133 -2.66 3.47 8.11
C LEU A 133 -2.60 4.85 8.79
N ILE A 134 -2.29 5.89 8.02
CA ILE A 134 -2.39 7.28 8.53
C ILE A 134 -3.84 7.60 8.89
N LEU A 135 -4.80 7.21 8.04
CA LEU A 135 -6.22 7.39 8.31
C LEU A 135 -6.68 6.57 9.52
N TYR A 136 -6.13 5.37 9.73
CA TYR A 136 -6.37 4.59 10.95
C TYR A 136 -5.94 5.38 12.18
N SER A 137 -4.67 5.77 12.24
CA SER A 137 -4.11 6.49 13.38
C SER A 137 -4.85 7.80 13.70
N LEU A 138 -5.27 8.54 12.68
CA LEU A 138 -6.04 9.78 12.87
C LEU A 138 -7.47 9.52 13.35
N THR A 139 -8.09 8.42 12.92
CA THR A 139 -9.50 8.14 13.19
C THR A 139 -9.70 7.45 14.53
N ILE A 140 -8.84 6.49 14.90
CA ILE A 140 -8.98 5.76 16.17
C ILE A 140 -8.87 6.67 17.39
N ARG A 141 -8.13 7.77 17.29
CA ARG A 141 -8.02 8.78 18.36
C ARG A 141 -9.35 9.48 18.70
N GLN A 142 -10.37 9.30 17.89
CA GLN A 142 -11.71 9.85 18.08
C GLN A 142 -12.64 8.90 18.86
N PHE A 143 -12.13 7.71 19.20
CA PHE A 143 -12.86 6.68 19.91
C PHE A 143 -12.26 6.47 21.31
N GLU A 144 -13.12 6.21 22.28
CA GLU A 144 -12.75 5.73 23.61
C GLU A 144 -12.43 4.23 23.54
N GLU A 145 -13.23 3.51 22.76
CA GLU A 145 -13.07 2.09 22.50
C GLU A 145 -13.45 1.79 21.04
N ILE A 146 -12.59 1.09 20.31
CA ILE A 146 -12.82 0.75 18.91
C ILE A 146 -13.09 -0.75 18.76
N HIS A 147 -14.16 -1.07 18.02
CA HIS A 147 -14.64 -2.44 17.83
C HIS A 147 -14.45 -2.95 16.40
N VAL A 148 -14.51 -2.04 15.42
CA VAL A 148 -14.41 -2.40 13.99
C VAL A 148 -13.40 -1.50 13.30
N ILE A 149 -12.49 -2.12 12.54
CA ILE A 149 -11.60 -1.43 11.59
C ILE A 149 -11.56 -2.25 10.31
N ASN A 150 -12.27 -1.82 9.27
CA ASN A 150 -12.19 -2.46 7.95
C ASN A 150 -11.63 -1.49 6.91
N SER A 151 -10.64 -1.95 6.14
CA SER A 151 -10.08 -1.21 5.00
C SER A 151 -10.47 -1.87 3.69
N TYR A 152 -10.92 -1.05 2.77
CA TYR A 152 -11.30 -1.42 1.42
C TYR A 152 -10.53 -0.55 0.45
N CYS A 153 -9.62 -1.15 -0.31
CA CYS A 153 -8.75 -0.40 -1.23
C CYS A 153 -8.60 -1.13 -2.57
N GLY A 154 -8.53 -0.38 -3.66
CA GLY A 154 -8.25 -0.95 -4.97
C GLY A 154 -7.83 0.07 -6.01
N GLY A 155 -6.94 -0.36 -6.91
CA GLY A 155 -6.66 0.26 -8.19
C GLY A 155 -7.25 -0.63 -9.29
N PHE A 156 -8.06 -0.06 -10.19
CA PHE A 156 -8.73 -0.75 -11.27
C PHE A 156 -9.19 0.25 -12.35
N PRO A 157 -9.47 -0.18 -13.60
CA PRO A 157 -9.83 0.74 -14.66
C PRO A 157 -11.16 1.47 -14.38
N GLU A 158 -11.29 2.69 -14.89
CA GLU A 158 -12.60 3.34 -14.98
C GLU A 158 -13.58 2.47 -15.79
N LYS A 159 -14.88 2.64 -15.56
CA LYS A 159 -15.89 1.76 -16.14
C LYS A 159 -15.85 1.73 -17.68
N ALA A 160 -15.50 2.84 -18.30
CA ALA A 160 -15.38 2.94 -19.75
C ALA A 160 -14.21 2.13 -20.33
N ALA A 161 -13.19 1.83 -19.52
CA ALA A 161 -12.01 1.06 -19.92
C ALA A 161 -12.12 -0.44 -19.59
N CYS A 162 -13.28 -0.89 -19.09
CA CYS A 162 -13.57 -2.31 -18.81
C CYS A 162 -13.97 -3.04 -20.10
N ASP A 163 -12.98 -3.55 -20.85
CA ASP A 163 -13.14 -4.17 -22.17
C ASP A 163 -12.73 -5.67 -22.19
N ASN A 164 -12.56 -6.27 -21.05
CA ASN A 164 -12.17 -7.68 -20.92
C ASN A 164 -12.98 -8.41 -19.82
N PRO A 165 -12.97 -9.76 -19.79
CA PRO A 165 -13.79 -10.53 -18.84
C PRO A 165 -13.48 -10.29 -17.35
N LEU A 166 -12.27 -9.81 -17.03
CA LEU A 166 -11.88 -9.45 -15.66
C LEU A 166 -12.39 -8.08 -15.24
N ASN A 167 -12.81 -7.22 -16.18
CA ASN A 167 -13.02 -5.80 -15.93
C ASN A 167 -11.81 -5.17 -15.24
N TYR A 168 -10.59 -5.58 -15.63
CA TYR A 168 -9.36 -5.18 -14.99
C TYR A 168 -8.28 -4.82 -16.01
N LYS A 169 -7.45 -3.86 -15.63
CA LYS A 169 -6.20 -3.52 -16.31
C LYS A 169 -5.11 -3.28 -15.26
N VAL A 170 -3.86 -3.46 -15.66
CA VAL A 170 -2.72 -3.43 -14.74
C VAL A 170 -2.42 -1.99 -14.33
N ALA A 171 -2.81 -1.62 -13.10
CA ALA A 171 -2.59 -0.30 -12.54
C ALA A 171 -1.22 -0.16 -11.83
N TRP A 172 -0.57 -1.28 -11.47
CA TRP A 172 0.74 -1.30 -10.81
C TRP A 172 1.65 -2.42 -11.34
N THR A 173 1.53 -3.67 -10.90
CA THR A 173 2.24 -4.82 -11.48
C THR A 173 1.29 -6.00 -11.64
N TRP A 174 1.34 -6.68 -12.78
CA TRP A 174 0.50 -7.84 -13.00
C TRP A 174 0.89 -9.02 -12.11
N GLU A 175 2.19 -9.27 -11.95
CA GLU A 175 2.70 -10.30 -11.04
C GLU A 175 2.20 -10.08 -9.60
N GLY A 176 2.24 -8.84 -9.10
CA GLY A 176 1.74 -8.51 -7.77
C GLY A 176 0.23 -8.71 -7.63
N VAL A 177 -0.56 -8.37 -8.66
CA VAL A 177 -2.01 -8.62 -8.70
C VAL A 177 -2.28 -10.12 -8.70
N LEU A 178 -1.62 -10.87 -9.57
CA LEU A 178 -1.79 -12.32 -9.68
C LEU A 178 -1.36 -13.02 -8.38
N SER A 179 -0.24 -12.64 -7.80
CA SER A 179 0.24 -13.11 -6.48
C SER A 179 -0.78 -12.82 -5.37
N SER A 180 -1.42 -11.64 -5.37
CA SER A 180 -2.43 -11.30 -4.37
C SER A 180 -3.65 -12.20 -4.38
N THR A 181 -3.95 -12.84 -5.53
CA THR A 181 -5.08 -13.80 -5.64
C THR A 181 -4.82 -15.14 -4.94
N ARG A 182 -3.58 -15.40 -4.52
CA ARG A 182 -3.12 -16.67 -3.93
C ARG A 182 -2.70 -16.53 -2.46
N ARG A 183 -2.59 -15.32 -1.97
CA ARG A 183 -2.07 -15.03 -0.63
C ARG A 183 -3.16 -15.23 0.41
N ASP A 184 -2.81 -15.86 1.53
CA ASP A 184 -3.68 -15.93 2.69
C ASP A 184 -4.04 -14.54 3.19
N ALA A 185 -5.28 -14.41 3.67
CA ALA A 185 -5.72 -13.22 4.38
C ALA A 185 -5.98 -13.54 5.85
N ARG A 186 -5.62 -12.62 6.76
CA ARG A 186 -5.91 -12.74 8.19
C ARG A 186 -6.80 -11.60 8.63
N ALA A 187 -7.88 -11.95 9.30
CA ALA A 187 -8.91 -11.04 9.77
C ALA A 187 -9.32 -11.38 11.21
N ILE A 188 -10.04 -10.48 11.85
CA ILE A 188 -10.80 -10.80 13.07
C ILE A 188 -12.27 -10.78 12.71
N LYS A 189 -12.99 -11.81 13.11
CA LYS A 189 -14.43 -11.96 13.01
C LYS A 189 -14.97 -12.38 14.37
N ASP A 190 -15.96 -11.67 14.89
CA ASP A 190 -16.55 -11.92 16.20
C ASP A 190 -15.51 -12.07 17.33
N GLY A 191 -14.46 -11.23 17.31
CA GLY A 191 -13.37 -11.24 18.26
C GLY A 191 -12.38 -12.40 18.12
N ARG A 192 -12.47 -13.19 17.04
CA ARG A 192 -11.57 -14.32 16.80
C ARG A 192 -10.75 -14.12 15.54
N VAL A 193 -9.47 -14.48 15.60
CA VAL A 193 -8.61 -14.48 14.42
C VAL A 193 -9.05 -15.58 13.45
N VAL A 194 -9.27 -15.19 12.20
CA VAL A 194 -9.63 -16.08 11.10
C VAL A 194 -8.58 -15.96 10.01
N THR A 195 -8.03 -17.10 9.58
CA THR A 195 -7.18 -17.18 8.40
C THR A 195 -8.01 -17.68 7.22
N ILE A 196 -8.04 -16.89 6.16
CA ILE A 196 -8.70 -17.22 4.90
C ILE A 196 -7.60 -17.67 3.94
N ALA A 197 -7.56 -18.96 3.66
CA ALA A 197 -6.54 -19.52 2.78
C ALA A 197 -6.62 -18.93 1.38
N GLY A 198 -5.47 -18.70 0.74
CA GLY A 198 -5.39 -18.05 -0.55
C GLY A 198 -6.15 -18.77 -1.65
N ASP A 199 -6.24 -20.10 -1.61
CA ASP A 199 -7.06 -20.90 -2.54
C ASP A 199 -8.58 -20.68 -2.34
N LYS A 200 -9.02 -20.30 -1.13
CA LYS A 200 -10.41 -20.07 -0.73
C LYS A 200 -10.86 -18.60 -0.77
N GLN A 201 -9.94 -17.69 -1.00
CA GLN A 201 -10.16 -16.24 -0.92
C GLN A 201 -11.33 -15.73 -1.78
N HIS A 202 -11.61 -16.37 -2.92
CA HIS A 202 -12.69 -15.99 -3.86
C HIS A 202 -13.98 -16.77 -3.69
N GLU A 203 -14.11 -17.56 -2.63
CA GLU A 203 -15.39 -18.23 -2.32
C GLU A 203 -16.43 -17.22 -1.84
N SER A 204 -17.71 -17.48 -2.19
CA SER A 204 -18.79 -16.49 -2.01
C SER A 204 -18.98 -16.03 -0.57
N GLN A 205 -18.71 -16.91 0.41
CA GLN A 205 -18.81 -16.58 1.84
C GLN A 205 -17.82 -15.51 2.30
N TRP A 206 -16.74 -15.32 1.57
CA TRP A 206 -15.71 -14.34 1.92
C TRP A 206 -15.84 -13.01 1.17
N ILE A 207 -16.60 -13.00 0.06
CA ILE A 207 -16.74 -11.82 -0.78
C ILE A 207 -17.84 -10.92 -0.21
N GLN A 208 -17.46 -9.67 0.05
CA GLN A 208 -18.42 -8.64 0.42
C GLN A 208 -18.82 -7.83 -0.81
N SER A 209 -20.05 -7.36 -0.84
CA SER A 209 -20.52 -6.37 -1.82
C SER A 209 -20.67 -5.03 -1.12
N ILE A 210 -19.93 -4.04 -1.56
CA ILE A 210 -19.99 -2.70 -0.97
C ILE A 210 -20.52 -1.68 -1.99
N GLN A 211 -21.30 -0.71 -1.53
CA GLN A 211 -21.67 0.46 -2.29
C GLN A 211 -20.62 1.54 -2.08
N PHE A 212 -19.87 1.85 -3.15
CA PHE A 212 -18.90 2.94 -3.12
C PHE A 212 -19.51 4.19 -3.74
N PRO A 213 -19.53 5.34 -3.05
CA PRO A 213 -20.09 6.57 -3.57
C PRO A 213 -19.41 6.98 -4.88
N GLY A 214 -20.20 7.31 -5.89
CA GLY A 214 -19.69 7.69 -7.21
C GLY A 214 -19.34 6.52 -8.15
N LEU A 215 -19.04 5.33 -7.63
CA LEU A 215 -18.68 4.17 -8.43
C LEU A 215 -19.76 3.07 -8.45
N GLY A 216 -20.67 3.06 -7.47
CA GLY A 216 -21.67 2.02 -7.36
C GLY A 216 -21.16 0.77 -6.64
N ARG A 217 -21.67 -0.40 -7.05
CA ARG A 217 -21.34 -1.68 -6.41
C ARG A 217 -19.96 -2.19 -6.80
N LEU A 218 -19.16 -2.55 -5.79
CA LEU A 218 -17.84 -3.18 -5.94
C LEU A 218 -17.81 -4.50 -5.16
N GLU A 219 -16.99 -5.45 -5.61
CA GLU A 219 -16.59 -6.62 -4.83
C GLU A 219 -15.43 -6.25 -3.92
N ALA A 220 -15.48 -6.71 -2.68
CA ALA A 220 -14.41 -6.58 -1.69
C ALA A 220 -13.92 -7.98 -1.34
N ILE A 221 -12.69 -8.27 -1.74
CA ILE A 221 -12.03 -9.57 -1.61
C ILE A 221 -11.06 -9.50 -0.43
N PRO A 222 -11.06 -10.46 0.53
CA PRO A 222 -10.10 -10.49 1.62
C PRO A 222 -8.67 -10.44 1.12
N ASN A 223 -7.84 -9.59 1.73
CA ASN A 223 -6.45 -9.39 1.33
C ASN A 223 -5.57 -9.03 2.52
N GLY A 224 -4.37 -9.60 2.56
CA GLY A 224 -3.33 -9.24 3.53
C GLY A 224 -3.66 -9.61 4.98
N ASN A 225 -2.89 -9.04 5.91
CA ASN A 225 -2.95 -9.36 7.34
C ASN A 225 -3.49 -8.15 8.13
N ALA A 226 -4.80 -8.11 8.38
CA ALA A 226 -5.40 -7.04 9.15
C ALA A 226 -5.05 -7.13 10.64
N VAL A 227 -4.80 -8.33 11.17
CA VAL A 227 -4.49 -8.57 12.59
C VAL A 227 -3.19 -7.88 13.00
N TYR A 228 -2.18 -7.89 12.12
CA TYR A 228 -0.89 -7.22 12.38
C TYR A 228 -1.07 -5.72 12.72
N PHE A 229 -2.00 -5.05 12.08
CA PHE A 229 -2.22 -3.62 12.31
C PHE A 229 -3.02 -3.33 13.58
N THR A 230 -3.84 -4.26 14.08
CA THR A 230 -4.52 -4.10 15.36
C THR A 230 -3.52 -4.13 16.52
N ASP A 231 -2.50 -4.98 16.41
CA ASP A 231 -1.41 -5.05 17.40
C ASP A 231 -0.58 -3.76 17.39
N LEU A 232 -0.18 -3.29 16.20
CA LEU A 232 0.55 -2.03 16.05
C LEU A 232 -0.20 -0.81 16.60
N LEU A 233 -1.51 -0.79 16.48
CA LEU A 233 -2.38 0.29 16.96
C LEU A 233 -2.74 0.15 18.44
N GLY A 234 -2.40 -0.98 19.09
CA GLY A 234 -2.71 -1.26 20.47
C GLY A 234 -4.21 -1.44 20.76
N VAL A 235 -4.97 -1.94 19.77
CA VAL A 235 -6.44 -2.06 19.85
C VAL A 235 -6.94 -3.50 19.79
N THR A 236 -6.05 -4.47 19.79
CA THR A 236 -6.37 -5.91 19.61
C THR A 236 -7.41 -6.42 20.61
N GLU A 237 -7.33 -5.96 21.85
CA GLU A 237 -8.24 -6.43 22.93
C GLU A 237 -9.70 -6.00 22.72
N THR A 238 -9.92 -4.84 22.11
CA THR A 238 -11.27 -4.27 21.92
C THR A 238 -11.87 -4.62 20.56
N ILE A 239 -11.03 -4.95 19.57
CA ILE A 239 -11.48 -5.24 18.22
C ILE A 239 -12.32 -6.53 18.17
N ARG A 240 -13.52 -6.41 17.58
CA ARG A 240 -14.42 -7.52 17.29
C ARG A 240 -14.40 -7.90 15.81
N GLU A 241 -14.14 -6.91 14.95
CA GLU A 241 -14.04 -7.13 13.51
C GLU A 241 -12.92 -6.29 12.90
N THR A 242 -12.02 -6.93 12.16
CA THR A 242 -11.08 -6.23 11.28
C THR A 242 -10.80 -7.06 10.02
N GLY A 243 -10.70 -6.37 8.90
CA GLY A 243 -10.36 -6.96 7.62
C GLY A 243 -9.75 -5.92 6.67
N ARG A 244 -8.90 -6.40 5.79
CA ARG A 244 -8.39 -5.64 4.64
C ARG A 244 -8.92 -6.31 3.39
N TYR A 245 -9.41 -5.51 2.45
CA TYR A 245 -10.12 -6.02 1.28
C TYR A 245 -9.65 -5.31 0.02
N SER A 246 -9.33 -6.10 -1.01
CA SER A 246 -9.11 -5.57 -2.35
C SER A 246 -10.43 -5.26 -3.03
N LEU A 247 -10.59 -4.05 -3.55
CA LEU A 247 -11.76 -3.64 -4.31
C LEU A 247 -11.59 -3.98 -5.80
N ARG A 248 -12.66 -4.53 -6.39
CA ARG A 248 -12.73 -4.84 -7.83
C ARG A 248 -14.14 -4.60 -8.35
N TRP A 249 -14.27 -4.45 -9.67
CA TRP A 249 -15.57 -4.50 -10.32
C TRP A 249 -16.22 -5.87 -10.12
N PRO A 250 -17.57 -5.95 -10.07
CA PRO A 250 -18.27 -7.22 -9.98
C PRO A 250 -17.89 -8.18 -11.10
N GLY A 251 -17.73 -9.46 -10.76
CA GLY A 251 -17.31 -10.51 -11.68
C GLY A 251 -15.89 -11.03 -11.45
N TRP A 252 -15.03 -10.28 -10.75
CA TRP A 252 -13.67 -10.69 -10.43
C TRP A 252 -13.59 -12.05 -9.73
N SER A 253 -14.34 -12.22 -8.66
CA SER A 253 -14.31 -13.46 -7.89
C SER A 253 -14.94 -14.63 -8.65
N ALA A 254 -15.96 -14.37 -9.45
CA ALA A 254 -16.58 -15.37 -10.31
C ALA A 254 -15.62 -15.90 -11.39
N PHE A 255 -14.73 -15.06 -11.91
CA PHE A 255 -13.69 -15.46 -12.85
C PHE A 255 -12.60 -16.32 -12.17
N TRP A 256 -12.06 -15.87 -11.04
CA TRP A 256 -10.92 -16.54 -10.42
C TRP A 256 -11.26 -17.85 -9.71
N ARG A 257 -12.47 -17.98 -9.16
CA ARG A 257 -12.89 -19.17 -8.40
C ARG A 257 -12.70 -20.47 -9.17
N PRO A 258 -13.30 -20.66 -10.37
CA PRO A 258 -13.13 -21.89 -11.12
C PRO A 258 -11.68 -22.14 -11.54
N LEU A 259 -10.93 -21.09 -11.91
CA LEU A 259 -9.53 -21.23 -12.30
C LEU A 259 -8.67 -21.74 -11.14
N LYS A 260 -8.92 -21.26 -9.90
CA LYS A 260 -8.25 -21.77 -8.71
C LYS A 260 -8.58 -23.24 -8.45
N GLN A 261 -9.85 -23.61 -8.51
CA GLN A 261 -10.31 -24.98 -8.30
C GLN A 261 -9.69 -25.97 -9.31
N LEU A 262 -9.45 -25.52 -10.52
CA LEU A 262 -8.81 -26.29 -11.59
C LEU A 262 -7.27 -26.24 -11.55
N GLY A 263 -6.66 -25.53 -10.59
CA GLY A 263 -5.21 -25.51 -10.41
C GLY A 263 -4.46 -24.52 -11.32
N PHE A 264 -5.15 -23.61 -12.03
CA PHE A 264 -4.49 -22.64 -12.93
C PHE A 264 -3.60 -21.62 -12.21
N LEU A 265 -3.68 -21.50 -10.89
CA LEU A 265 -2.78 -20.68 -10.10
C LEU A 265 -1.70 -21.49 -9.37
N SER A 266 -1.46 -22.73 -9.75
CA SER A 266 -0.41 -23.59 -9.18
C SER A 266 0.98 -23.16 -9.66
N ASP A 267 1.95 -23.13 -8.74
CA ASP A 267 3.39 -22.96 -9.06
C ASP A 267 4.04 -24.26 -9.52
N LYS A 268 3.36 -25.39 -9.38
CA LYS A 268 3.93 -26.69 -9.75
C LYS A 268 3.89 -26.86 -11.27
N PRO A 269 5.00 -27.21 -11.91
CA PRO A 269 5.02 -27.51 -13.34
C PRO A 269 3.99 -28.55 -13.72
N VAL A 270 3.41 -28.39 -14.91
CA VAL A 270 2.44 -29.35 -15.47
C VAL A 270 3.16 -30.57 -16.01
N LYS A 271 2.86 -31.73 -15.45
CA LYS A 271 3.47 -33.00 -15.90
C LYS A 271 3.05 -33.32 -17.34
N GLY A 272 4.01 -33.78 -18.13
CA GLY A 272 3.76 -34.19 -19.53
C GLY A 272 3.89 -33.07 -20.57
N LEU A 273 4.24 -31.86 -20.17
CA LEU A 273 4.66 -30.82 -21.09
C LEU A 273 6.16 -30.94 -21.42
N PRO A 274 6.60 -30.46 -22.61
CA PRO A 274 8.01 -30.53 -23.00
C PRO A 274 8.92 -29.54 -22.26
N CYS A 275 8.36 -28.70 -21.37
CA CYS A 275 9.09 -27.71 -20.58
C CYS A 275 8.50 -27.62 -19.17
N ASP A 276 9.34 -27.25 -18.20
CA ASP A 276 8.95 -27.04 -16.80
C ASP A 276 8.28 -25.66 -16.63
N ILE A 277 7.03 -25.55 -17.06
CA ILE A 277 6.22 -24.35 -16.88
C ILE A 277 5.04 -24.64 -15.95
N SER A 278 4.85 -23.77 -14.95
CA SER A 278 3.67 -23.83 -14.09
C SER A 278 2.49 -23.09 -14.74
N PRO A 279 1.24 -23.45 -14.41
CA PRO A 279 0.05 -22.69 -14.82
C PRO A 279 0.12 -21.21 -14.43
N TYR A 280 0.66 -20.90 -13.26
CA TYR A 280 0.86 -19.54 -12.78
C TYR A 280 1.78 -18.74 -13.72
N GLN A 281 2.97 -19.29 -14.04
CA GLN A 281 3.92 -18.66 -14.97
C GLN A 281 3.32 -18.46 -16.36
N PHE A 282 2.56 -19.45 -16.85
CA PHE A 282 1.87 -19.37 -18.13
C PHE A 282 0.83 -18.23 -18.12
N LEU A 283 -0.02 -18.15 -17.08
CA LEU A 283 -1.02 -17.08 -16.96
C LEU A 283 -0.38 -15.69 -16.82
N ASP A 284 0.73 -15.58 -16.10
CA ASP A 284 1.46 -14.32 -16.00
C ASP A 284 1.85 -13.78 -17.37
N LYS A 285 2.46 -14.62 -18.18
CA LYS A 285 2.94 -14.25 -19.53
C LYS A 285 1.81 -14.07 -20.55
N LEU A 286 0.75 -14.86 -20.44
CA LEU A 286 -0.39 -14.79 -21.33
C LEU A 286 -1.26 -13.56 -21.10
N MET A 287 -1.61 -13.29 -19.85
CA MET A 287 -2.60 -12.26 -19.52
C MET A 287 -2.00 -10.86 -19.36
N GLY A 288 -0.77 -10.77 -18.91
CA GLY A 288 -0.13 -9.47 -18.63
C GLY A 288 -0.17 -8.50 -19.81
N PRO A 289 0.23 -8.89 -21.01
CA PRO A 289 0.16 -8.03 -22.21
C PRO A 289 -1.25 -7.57 -22.57
N GLU A 290 -2.26 -8.43 -22.41
CA GLU A 290 -3.66 -8.16 -22.75
C GLU A 290 -4.37 -7.20 -21.78
N LEU A 291 -3.82 -7.05 -20.59
CA LEU A 291 -4.40 -6.23 -19.52
C LEU A 291 -3.77 -4.82 -19.43
N GLN A 292 -3.14 -4.35 -20.48
CA GLN A 292 -2.54 -3.02 -20.52
C GLN A 292 -3.57 -1.95 -20.81
N TYR A 293 -3.36 -0.75 -20.25
CA TYR A 293 -4.16 0.42 -20.61
C TYR A 293 -3.85 0.90 -22.02
N LYS A 294 -4.88 1.27 -22.77
CA LYS A 294 -4.74 2.03 -24.00
C LYS A 294 -4.47 3.50 -23.71
N LYS A 295 -4.04 4.24 -24.76
CA LYS A 295 -3.87 5.69 -24.67
C LYS A 295 -5.20 6.32 -24.23
N ASP A 296 -5.29 7.20 -23.35
CA ASP A 296 -6.47 7.90 -22.87
C ASP A 296 -7.40 7.13 -21.91
N GLU A 297 -7.19 5.84 -21.71
CA GLU A 297 -7.89 5.11 -20.64
C GLU A 297 -7.32 5.49 -19.26
N LYS A 298 -8.21 5.56 -18.28
CA LYS A 298 -7.86 5.98 -16.93
C LYS A 298 -7.99 4.84 -15.94
N ASP A 299 -7.13 4.84 -14.95
CA ASP A 299 -7.33 4.05 -13.75
C ASP A 299 -8.11 4.82 -12.68
N LEU A 300 -8.68 4.06 -11.77
CA LEU A 300 -9.33 4.55 -10.57
C LEU A 300 -8.59 4.02 -9.36
N VAL A 301 -8.44 4.89 -8.38
CA VAL A 301 -8.05 4.49 -7.02
C VAL A 301 -9.22 4.77 -6.10
N ALA A 302 -9.64 3.74 -5.38
CA ALA A 302 -10.71 3.81 -4.40
C ALA A 302 -10.21 3.26 -3.06
N LEU A 303 -10.35 4.06 -2.00
CA LEU A 303 -10.02 3.65 -0.63
C LEU A 303 -11.11 4.14 0.30
N VAL A 304 -11.61 3.26 1.14
CA VAL A 304 -12.49 3.60 2.27
C VAL A 304 -12.14 2.75 3.48
N ASN A 305 -11.97 3.41 4.61
CA ASN A 305 -11.86 2.75 5.90
C ASN A 305 -13.15 2.97 6.69
N VAL A 306 -13.61 1.92 7.36
CA VAL A 306 -14.80 1.92 8.20
C VAL A 306 -14.38 1.62 9.63
N PHE A 307 -14.84 2.45 10.55
CA PHE A 307 -14.54 2.35 11.97
C PHE A 307 -15.86 2.36 12.76
N GLU A 308 -15.97 1.50 13.76
CA GLU A 308 -17.11 1.49 14.69
C GLU A 308 -16.59 1.31 16.12
N GLY A 309 -17.24 1.95 17.07
CA GLY A 309 -16.85 1.88 18.47
C GLY A 309 -17.55 2.93 19.33
N LEU A 310 -17.05 3.18 20.53
CA LEU A 310 -17.60 4.13 21.48
C LEU A 310 -16.86 5.48 21.39
N SER A 311 -17.62 6.56 21.44
CA SER A 311 -17.13 7.93 21.53
C SER A 311 -18.13 8.76 22.34
N ALA A 312 -17.69 9.39 23.42
CA ALA A 312 -18.54 10.07 24.40
C ALA A 312 -19.70 9.19 24.89
N GLY A 313 -19.39 7.93 25.20
CA GLY A 313 -20.35 6.93 25.67
C GLY A 313 -21.39 6.49 24.63
N LYS A 314 -21.27 6.90 23.37
CA LYS A 314 -22.21 6.55 22.30
C LYS A 314 -21.53 5.67 21.25
N HIS A 315 -22.25 4.67 20.75
CA HIS A 315 -21.78 3.88 19.62
C HIS A 315 -21.86 4.72 18.35
N ILE A 316 -20.72 4.90 17.68
CA ILE A 316 -20.60 5.67 16.45
C ILE A 316 -19.93 4.87 15.34
N ARG A 317 -20.25 5.24 14.09
CA ARG A 317 -19.60 4.74 12.88
C ARG A 317 -18.97 5.90 12.14
N ARG A 318 -17.70 5.76 11.76
CA ARG A 318 -16.95 6.72 10.95
C ARG A 318 -16.49 6.08 9.65
N ARG A 319 -16.42 6.88 8.60
CA ARG A 319 -15.83 6.48 7.33
C ARG A 319 -14.81 7.53 6.90
N SER A 320 -13.60 7.11 6.61
CA SER A 320 -12.61 7.91 5.89
C SER A 320 -12.47 7.36 4.48
N ARG A 321 -12.42 8.22 3.47
CA ARG A 321 -12.33 7.79 2.08
C ARG A 321 -11.36 8.65 1.28
N ARG A 322 -10.79 8.04 0.26
CA ARG A 322 -10.07 8.68 -0.84
C ARG A 322 -10.51 8.05 -2.13
N GLU A 323 -10.65 8.87 -3.15
CA GLU A 323 -10.87 8.44 -4.53
C GLU A 323 -10.10 9.39 -5.45
N GLY A 324 -9.65 8.88 -6.56
CA GLY A 324 -8.92 9.63 -7.57
C GLY A 324 -8.88 8.88 -8.89
N THR A 325 -8.78 9.63 -9.97
CA THR A 325 -8.57 9.11 -11.33
C THR A 325 -7.23 9.61 -11.83
N GLY A 326 -6.51 8.77 -12.56
CA GLY A 326 -5.24 9.11 -13.16
C GLY A 326 -5.03 8.41 -14.50
N LEU A 327 -4.04 8.87 -15.26
CA LEU A 327 -3.51 8.12 -16.38
C LEU A 327 -2.40 7.20 -15.87
N PRO A 328 -2.36 5.92 -16.29
CA PRO A 328 -1.28 5.02 -15.96
C PRO A 328 0.06 5.62 -16.35
N GLY A 329 1.03 5.58 -15.42
CA GLY A 329 2.38 6.08 -15.70
C GLY A 329 2.61 7.57 -15.44
N GLY A 330 1.76 8.23 -14.64
CA GLY A 330 2.12 9.54 -14.04
C GLY A 330 1.80 10.76 -14.88
N ARG A 331 1.03 10.67 -15.96
CA ARG A 331 0.48 11.90 -16.56
C ARG A 331 -0.50 12.51 -15.57
N ARG A 332 -0.21 13.71 -15.11
CA ARG A 332 -1.07 14.45 -14.18
C ARG A 332 -2.47 14.57 -14.77
N THR A 333 -3.42 13.88 -14.19
CA THR A 333 -4.73 14.46 -14.02
C THR A 333 -4.76 14.93 -12.58
N ALA A 334 -4.97 16.21 -12.41
CA ALA A 334 -4.78 16.96 -11.19
C ALA A 334 -5.14 16.17 -9.91
N TRP A 335 -4.16 15.79 -9.12
CA TRP A 335 -4.34 15.83 -7.68
C TRP A 335 -4.81 17.25 -7.38
N PRO A 336 -5.91 17.45 -6.68
CA PRO A 336 -6.34 18.80 -6.34
C PRO A 336 -5.17 19.49 -5.63
N PRO A 337 -4.82 20.73 -6.04
CA PRO A 337 -3.70 21.43 -5.46
C PRO A 337 -3.91 21.51 -3.95
N ARG A 338 -2.89 21.06 -3.20
CA ARG A 338 -2.73 21.14 -1.75
C ARG A 338 -4.05 21.07 -1.00
N ALA A 339 -4.28 20.01 -0.26
CA ALA A 339 -5.45 19.83 0.58
C ALA A 339 -5.87 21.18 1.20
N ARG A 340 -6.92 21.78 0.67
CA ARG A 340 -7.65 22.76 1.46
C ARG A 340 -8.06 22.01 2.70
N ARG A 341 -7.72 22.56 3.87
CA ARG A 341 -8.10 22.06 5.17
C ARG A 341 -9.53 21.55 5.07
N CYS A 342 -9.71 20.25 5.28
CA CYS A 342 -11.04 19.67 5.38
C CYS A 342 -11.72 20.42 6.52
N PRO A 343 -12.80 21.18 6.31
CA PRO A 343 -13.52 21.78 7.40
C PRO A 343 -14.16 20.61 8.15
N ILE A 344 -13.62 20.29 9.31
CA ILE A 344 -14.33 19.50 10.32
C ILE A 344 -15.54 20.34 10.67
N ARG A 345 -16.70 20.06 10.08
CA ARG A 345 -17.95 20.61 10.58
C ARG A 345 -18.20 19.98 11.95
N SER A 346 -17.81 20.71 12.98
CA SER A 346 -18.30 20.49 14.32
C SER A 346 -19.79 20.82 14.33
N CYS A 347 -20.63 19.80 14.42
CA CYS A 347 -21.99 20.02 14.90
C CYS A 347 -21.92 20.36 16.39
N HIS A 348 -21.92 21.63 16.69
CA HIS A 348 -22.20 22.10 18.06
C HIS A 348 -23.72 22.21 18.23
N PRO A 349 -24.31 21.65 19.28
CA PRO A 349 -25.55 22.18 19.83
C PRO A 349 -25.21 23.38 20.73
N GLY A 350 -26.06 24.40 20.63
CA GLY A 350 -25.89 25.75 21.13
C GLY A 350 -25.42 25.92 22.56
N SER A 351 -24.63 26.95 22.73
CA SER A 351 -24.30 27.61 24.02
C SER A 351 -25.46 28.43 24.55
N PRO A 352 -25.46 28.65 25.90
CA PRO A 352 -25.48 30.04 26.32
C PRO A 352 -24.34 30.43 27.29
N ALA A 353 -24.12 31.71 27.35
CA ALA A 353 -23.06 32.46 27.96
C ALA A 353 -22.94 32.34 29.49
N GLY A 354 -21.71 32.54 30.02
CA GLY A 354 -21.48 32.86 31.43
C GLY A 354 -20.04 32.81 31.88
N ARG A 355 -19.38 33.95 31.88
CA ARG A 355 -18.26 34.49 32.74
C ARG A 355 -17.56 33.56 33.74
N GLY A 356 -16.23 33.71 33.83
CA GLY A 356 -15.44 33.44 35.04
C GLY A 356 -13.97 33.08 34.80
N ILE A 357 -13.10 34.04 35.16
CA ILE A 357 -11.63 33.99 35.15
C ILE A 357 -11.13 33.11 36.30
N ALA A 358 -10.16 32.25 36.11
CA ALA A 358 -9.02 31.97 37.03
C ALA A 358 -8.02 30.97 36.36
N ALA A 359 -6.74 31.30 36.38
CA ALA A 359 -5.57 30.43 36.17
C ALA A 359 -4.90 30.21 37.56
N PRO A 360 -3.76 29.46 37.66
CA PRO A 360 -3.29 28.25 36.98
C PRO A 360 -2.93 27.13 38.01
N GLY A 361 -2.85 25.91 37.57
CA GLY A 361 -2.36 24.81 38.43
C GLY A 361 -1.95 23.57 37.66
N SER A 362 -0.63 23.31 37.69
CA SER A 362 0.09 22.04 37.58
C SER A 362 -0.32 20.99 36.53
N ARG A 363 0.56 20.78 35.56
CA ARG A 363 0.58 19.64 34.63
C ARG A 363 0.86 18.33 35.40
N PRO A 364 0.15 17.25 35.13
CA PRO A 364 0.65 15.90 35.41
C PRO A 364 1.61 15.43 34.34
N ALA A 365 2.65 14.71 34.76
CA ALA A 365 3.73 14.17 33.97
C ALA A 365 3.22 13.17 32.90
N ALA A 366 3.83 13.21 31.72
CA ALA A 366 3.63 12.24 30.64
C ALA A 366 4.12 10.85 31.07
N PRO A 367 3.42 9.77 30.72
CA PRO A 367 3.91 8.43 30.97
C PRO A 367 5.11 8.12 30.07
N THR A 368 6.17 7.65 30.70
CA THR A 368 7.41 7.16 30.06
C THR A 368 7.10 6.03 29.08
N ARG A 369 7.53 6.20 27.83
CA ARG A 369 7.48 5.17 26.78
C ARG A 369 8.32 3.97 27.23
N ARG A 370 7.71 2.80 27.34
CA ARG A 370 8.44 1.53 27.42
C ARG A 370 9.04 1.17 26.07
N PRO A 371 10.27 0.65 26.04
CA PRO A 371 10.87 0.14 24.80
C PRO A 371 10.16 -1.13 24.36
N TRP A 372 10.10 -1.32 23.05
CA TRP A 372 9.52 -2.47 22.35
C TRP A 372 10.25 -3.75 22.76
N SER A 373 9.55 -4.65 23.44
CA SER A 373 10.02 -6.03 23.63
C SER A 373 9.26 -6.95 22.69
N THR A 374 9.99 -7.63 21.85
CA THR A 374 9.52 -8.76 21.03
C THR A 374 9.01 -9.89 21.93
N PRO A 375 7.87 -10.52 21.64
CA PRO A 375 7.50 -11.77 22.31
C PRO A 375 8.41 -12.89 21.85
N ALA A 376 9.12 -13.49 22.81
CA ALA A 376 9.88 -14.71 22.60
C ALA A 376 8.95 -15.86 22.17
N GLY A 377 9.37 -16.62 21.15
CA GLY A 377 8.67 -17.82 20.70
C GLY A 377 8.53 -18.85 21.82
N ARG A 378 7.43 -19.54 21.79
CA ARG A 378 7.26 -20.84 22.48
C ARG A 378 7.15 -21.94 21.44
N PRO A 379 7.57 -23.16 21.82
CA PRO A 379 7.86 -24.31 20.91
C PRO A 379 6.65 -24.80 20.14
#